data_5373a47648437df23e9f6ea02d8749bb
#
_entry.id   5373a47648437df23e9f6ea02d8749bb
#
_cell.length_a   1.000
_cell.length_b   1.000
_cell.length_c   1.000
_cell.angle_alpha   90.00
_cell.angle_beta   90.00
_cell.angle_gamma   90.00
#
_symmetry.space_group_name_H-M   'P 1'
#
loop_
_entity.id
_entity.type
_entity.pdbx_description
1 polymer ?
#
loop_
_entity_poly.entity_id
_entity_poly.type
_entity_poly.pdbx_seq_one_letter_code
_entity_poly.pdbx_strand_id
1 'polypeptide(L)'
;MSNPVVVELLEPNDWQRLRSIRLLALTESGHAFGGTYEVESADDVTVWRSKFEKNDFLIASVDGVDGAMMYIEVLNGDFGATCWIGGCWSDPRFRGKGLMRAMFNFIDQQDKDWKIQGLGVWTDNYNAIAAYEKLGFVKMGEDTESTRKPGMFYQRMIRMSVV
;
A
#
# COMPACT_ATOMS: atom_id res chain seq x y z
N MET A 1 9.11 -26.09 6.51
CA MET A 1 8.41 -25.02 7.25
C MET A 1 8.65 -23.69 6.55
N SER A 2 7.61 -22.91 6.38
CA SER A 2 7.75 -21.57 5.85
C SER A 2 8.31 -20.64 6.94
N ASN A 3 9.17 -19.69 6.57
CA ASN A 3 9.70 -18.69 7.49
C ASN A 3 8.59 -17.69 7.84
N PRO A 4 8.60 -17.16 9.08
CA PRO A 4 7.56 -16.23 9.50
C PRO A 4 7.65 -14.89 8.75
N VAL A 5 6.48 -14.32 8.49
CA VAL A 5 6.37 -12.96 7.98
C VAL A 5 6.32 -12.02 9.17
N VAL A 6 7.18 -11.00 9.16
CA VAL A 6 7.21 -9.96 10.19
C VAL A 6 6.67 -8.68 9.60
N VAL A 7 5.65 -8.10 10.24
CA VAL A 7 5.06 -6.82 9.82
C VAL A 7 5.47 -5.74 10.82
N GLU A 8 5.98 -4.64 10.32
CA GLU A 8 6.44 -3.53 11.15
C GLU A 8 5.82 -2.21 10.69
N LEU A 9 5.43 -1.41 11.68
CA LEU A 9 5.05 -0.02 11.47
C LEU A 9 6.33 0.82 11.57
N LEU A 10 6.68 1.52 10.49
CA LEU A 10 7.90 2.31 10.43
C LEU A 10 7.75 3.62 11.20
N GLU A 11 8.88 4.16 11.65
CA GLU A 11 9.00 5.49 12.25
C GLU A 11 9.79 6.42 11.32
N PRO A 12 9.73 7.75 11.51
CA PRO A 12 10.46 8.69 10.62
C PRO A 12 11.96 8.40 10.49
N ASN A 13 12.59 7.83 11.52
CA ASN A 13 14.00 7.43 11.45
C ASN A 13 14.24 6.25 10.50
N ASP A 14 13.20 5.53 10.12
CA ASP A 14 13.26 4.41 9.16
C ASP A 14 13.12 4.88 7.70
N TRP A 15 13.28 6.17 7.43
CA TRP A 15 13.07 6.75 6.10
C TRP A 15 13.94 6.10 5.02
N GLN A 16 15.15 5.68 5.35
CA GLN A 16 16.03 5.01 4.39
C GLN A 16 15.48 3.66 3.97
N ARG A 17 14.92 2.92 4.91
CA ARG A 17 14.27 1.64 4.65
C ARG A 17 13.04 1.83 3.78
N LEU A 18 12.22 2.85 4.08
CA LEU A 18 11.09 3.22 3.24
C LEU A 18 11.54 3.58 1.83
N ARG A 19 12.55 4.43 1.70
CA ARG A 19 13.08 4.84 0.40
C ARG A 19 13.52 3.62 -0.42
N SER A 20 14.26 2.72 0.20
CA SER A 20 14.80 1.53 -0.49
C SER A 20 13.69 0.67 -1.09
N ILE A 21 12.68 0.33 -0.30
CA ILE A 21 11.60 -0.53 -0.80
C ILE A 21 10.69 0.21 -1.80
N ARG A 22 10.45 1.51 -1.57
CA ARG A 22 9.63 2.32 -2.49
C ARG A 22 10.29 2.43 -3.86
N LEU A 23 11.59 2.70 -3.92
CA LEU A 23 12.31 2.80 -5.19
C LEU A 23 12.39 1.45 -5.90
N LEU A 24 12.51 0.36 -5.15
CA LEU A 24 12.45 -0.98 -5.71
C LEU A 24 11.07 -1.24 -6.35
N ALA A 25 9.99 -0.87 -5.66
CA ALA A 25 8.63 -0.99 -6.17
C ALA A 25 8.43 -0.20 -7.45
N LEU A 26 8.90 1.05 -7.49
CA LEU A 26 8.81 1.90 -8.68
C LEU A 26 9.62 1.35 -9.85
N THR A 27 10.76 0.73 -9.58
CA THR A 27 11.60 0.10 -10.61
C THR A 27 10.92 -1.14 -11.19
N GLU A 28 10.36 -1.99 -10.32
CA GLU A 28 9.77 -3.29 -10.73
C GLU A 28 8.38 -3.14 -11.31
N SER A 29 7.56 -2.24 -10.75
CA SER A 29 6.13 -2.11 -11.08
C SER A 29 5.70 -0.65 -11.23
N GLY A 30 6.53 0.20 -11.82
CA GLY A 30 6.26 1.65 -11.91
C GLY A 30 4.92 2.00 -12.55
N HIS A 31 4.44 1.18 -13.47
CA HIS A 31 3.14 1.36 -14.13
C HIS A 31 1.95 1.24 -13.17
N ALA A 32 2.12 0.58 -12.03
CA ALA A 32 1.05 0.37 -11.04
C ALA A 32 0.86 1.56 -10.10
N PHE A 33 1.79 2.52 -10.10
CA PHE A 33 1.79 3.63 -9.15
C PHE A 33 1.58 4.98 -9.83
N GLY A 34 1.11 5.96 -9.03
CA GLY A 34 0.96 7.34 -9.50
C GLY A 34 2.26 8.13 -9.49
N GLY A 35 3.25 7.72 -8.68
CA GLY A 35 4.58 8.34 -8.61
C GLY A 35 5.55 7.74 -9.61
N THR A 36 6.74 8.35 -9.74
CA THR A 36 7.78 7.88 -10.64
C THR A 36 9.12 7.76 -9.91
N TYR A 37 9.95 6.84 -10.39
CA TYR A 37 11.31 6.66 -9.87
C TYR A 37 12.13 7.95 -10.01
N GLU A 38 12.04 8.61 -11.16
CA GLU A 38 12.84 9.81 -11.46
C GLU A 38 12.59 10.93 -10.45
N VAL A 39 11.32 11.14 -10.10
CA VAL A 39 10.94 12.18 -9.14
C VAL A 39 11.32 11.74 -7.71
N GLU A 40 10.92 10.55 -7.31
CA GLU A 40 11.09 10.13 -5.92
C GLU A 40 12.54 9.82 -5.55
N SER A 41 13.35 9.33 -6.49
CA SER A 41 14.77 9.10 -6.23
C SER A 41 15.56 10.38 -6.04
N ALA A 42 15.07 11.51 -6.58
CA ALA A 42 15.70 12.82 -6.43
C ALA A 42 15.32 13.52 -5.12
N ASP A 43 14.30 13.02 -4.40
CA ASP A 43 13.87 13.60 -3.12
C ASP A 43 14.97 13.47 -2.06
N ASP A 44 15.19 14.55 -1.30
CA ASP A 44 16.17 14.54 -0.21
C ASP A 44 15.59 13.94 1.09
N VAL A 45 16.42 13.88 2.12
CA VAL A 45 16.04 13.29 3.42
C VAL A 45 14.85 14.02 4.04
N THR A 46 14.76 15.34 3.88
CA THR A 46 13.67 16.13 4.44
C THR A 46 12.34 15.71 3.83
N VAL A 47 12.29 15.52 2.51
CA VAL A 47 11.10 15.07 1.81
C VAL A 47 10.71 13.66 2.27
N TRP A 48 11.66 12.73 2.35
CA TRP A 48 11.37 11.36 2.78
C TRP A 48 10.84 11.32 4.21
N ARG A 49 11.43 12.08 5.12
CA ARG A 49 10.95 12.14 6.50
C ARG A 49 9.57 12.80 6.61
N SER A 50 9.29 13.80 5.79
CA SER A 50 8.00 14.49 5.81
C SER A 50 6.82 13.61 5.41
N LYS A 51 7.05 12.53 4.67
CA LYS A 51 5.99 11.59 4.27
C LYS A 51 5.31 10.96 5.49
N PHE A 52 6.02 10.84 6.60
CA PHE A 52 5.50 10.27 7.85
C PHE A 52 4.54 11.20 8.59
N GLU A 53 4.45 12.47 8.20
CA GLU A 53 3.52 13.41 8.81
C GLU A 53 2.05 13.10 8.45
N LYS A 54 1.82 12.59 7.24
CA LYS A 54 0.48 12.26 6.74
C LYS A 54 0.19 10.77 6.70
N ASN A 55 1.23 9.95 6.62
CA ASN A 55 1.08 8.52 6.36
C ASN A 55 1.76 7.69 7.44
N ASP A 56 1.13 6.57 7.74
CA ASP A 56 1.78 5.44 8.39
C ASP A 56 2.27 4.48 7.32
N PHE A 57 3.45 3.89 7.51
CA PHE A 57 4.03 2.96 6.55
C PHE A 57 4.21 1.60 7.20
N LEU A 58 3.72 0.56 6.53
CA LEU A 58 3.95 -0.83 6.93
C LEU A 58 4.91 -1.48 5.95
N ILE A 59 5.81 -2.30 6.50
CA ILE A 59 6.66 -3.20 5.71
C ILE A 59 6.48 -4.61 6.26
N ALA A 60 6.38 -5.58 5.36
CA ALA A 60 6.43 -7.00 5.68
C ALA A 60 7.77 -7.55 5.21
N SER A 61 8.44 -8.30 6.08
CA SER A 61 9.74 -8.90 5.79
C SER A 61 9.75 -10.39 6.09
N VAL A 62 10.65 -11.10 5.41
CA VAL A 62 10.92 -12.52 5.64
C VAL A 62 12.45 -12.68 5.73
N ASP A 63 12.94 -13.28 6.81
CA ASP A 63 14.38 -13.46 7.03
C ASP A 63 15.18 -12.16 6.95
N GLY A 64 14.60 -11.06 7.41
CA GLY A 64 15.27 -9.76 7.38
C GLY A 64 15.25 -9.06 6.02
N VAL A 65 14.57 -9.63 5.02
CA VAL A 65 14.44 -9.03 3.69
C VAL A 65 13.07 -8.40 3.54
N ASP A 66 13.03 -7.10 3.25
CA ASP A 66 11.78 -6.39 3.03
C ASP A 66 11.15 -6.84 1.72
N GLY A 67 9.93 -7.38 1.81
CA GLY A 67 9.27 -8.01 0.67
C GLY A 67 7.95 -7.39 0.26
N ALA A 68 7.37 -6.53 1.10
CA ALA A 68 6.11 -5.86 0.77
C ALA A 68 5.98 -4.56 1.55
N MET A 69 5.21 -3.62 1.00
CA MET A 69 4.97 -2.33 1.64
C MET A 69 3.56 -1.82 1.36
N MET A 70 3.10 -0.91 2.21
CA MET A 70 1.94 -0.06 1.96
C MET A 70 2.01 1.19 2.84
N TYR A 71 1.29 2.24 2.45
CA TYR A 71 1.03 3.35 3.36
C TYR A 71 -0.46 3.41 3.73
N ILE A 72 -0.73 4.02 4.88
CA ILE A 72 -2.08 4.24 5.38
C ILE A 72 -2.19 5.71 5.78
N GLU A 73 -3.18 6.41 5.22
CA GLU A 73 -3.50 7.79 5.58
C GLU A 73 -4.86 7.82 6.27
N VAL A 74 -4.91 8.29 7.53
CA VAL A 74 -6.16 8.45 8.24
C VAL A 74 -6.85 9.71 7.69
N LEU A 75 -8.07 9.53 7.19
CA LEU A 75 -8.86 10.62 6.60
C LEU A 75 -10.33 10.19 6.49
N ASN A 76 -11.21 11.16 6.32
CA ASN A 76 -12.59 10.88 5.96
C ASN A 76 -12.66 10.73 4.44
N GLY A 77 -12.66 9.49 3.99
CA GLY A 77 -12.62 9.17 2.58
C GLY A 77 -13.99 8.86 1.98
N ASP A 78 -13.98 8.58 0.69
CA ASP A 78 -15.18 8.20 -0.04
C ASP A 78 -15.79 6.92 0.53
N PHE A 79 -17.10 6.80 0.43
CA PHE A 79 -17.86 5.61 0.84
C PHE A 79 -17.70 5.24 2.32
N GLY A 80 -17.43 6.23 3.17
CA GLY A 80 -17.30 6.03 4.60
C GLY A 80 -15.93 5.53 5.07
N ALA A 81 -14.93 5.52 4.20
CA ALA A 81 -13.58 5.12 4.59
C ALA A 81 -13.04 6.01 5.71
N THR A 82 -12.41 5.39 6.70
CA THR A 82 -11.73 6.09 7.80
C THR A 82 -10.24 6.22 7.54
N CYS A 83 -9.74 5.49 6.57
CA CYS A 83 -8.35 5.59 6.10
C CYS A 83 -8.26 5.20 4.63
N TRP A 84 -7.18 5.62 4.02
CA TRP A 84 -6.86 5.29 2.63
C TRP A 84 -5.55 4.54 2.56
N ILE A 85 -5.54 3.45 1.81
CA ILE A 85 -4.36 2.60 1.64
C ILE A 85 -3.81 2.81 0.24
N GLY A 86 -2.51 3.00 0.16
CA GLY A 86 -1.85 3.16 -1.12
C GLY A 86 -0.44 2.59 -1.11
N GLY A 87 0.20 2.63 -2.27
CA GLY A 87 1.56 2.13 -2.42
C GLY A 87 1.73 0.65 -2.13
N CYS A 88 0.65 -0.14 -2.24
CA CYS A 88 0.71 -1.58 -2.01
C CYS A 88 1.58 -2.25 -3.06
N TRP A 89 2.61 -2.95 -2.60
CA TRP A 89 3.52 -3.67 -3.48
C TRP A 89 4.10 -4.88 -2.77
N SER A 90 4.23 -5.98 -3.51
CA SER A 90 4.94 -7.17 -3.07
C SER A 90 6.04 -7.48 -4.08
N ASP A 91 7.26 -7.69 -3.57
CA ASP A 91 8.38 -8.11 -4.40
C ASP A 91 8.03 -9.44 -5.09
N PRO A 92 8.28 -9.59 -6.40
CA PRO A 92 8.00 -10.84 -7.12
C PRO A 92 8.54 -12.09 -6.44
N ARG A 93 9.68 -11.98 -5.75
CA ARG A 93 10.29 -13.11 -5.03
C ARG A 93 9.42 -13.62 -3.88
N PHE A 94 8.53 -12.78 -3.35
CA PHE A 94 7.70 -13.09 -2.18
C PHE A 94 6.22 -13.18 -2.49
N ARG A 95 5.80 -12.99 -3.75
CA ARG A 95 4.38 -13.09 -4.12
C ARG A 95 3.88 -14.52 -3.89
N GLY A 96 2.63 -14.61 -3.40
CA GLY A 96 2.04 -15.90 -3.05
C GLY A 96 2.49 -16.47 -1.70
N LYS A 97 3.30 -15.72 -0.94
CA LYS A 97 3.80 -16.16 0.38
C LYS A 97 3.06 -15.52 1.55
N GLY A 98 1.96 -14.82 1.28
CA GLY A 98 1.09 -14.29 2.32
C GLY A 98 1.52 -12.98 2.97
N LEU A 99 2.44 -12.21 2.35
CA LEU A 99 2.91 -10.95 2.96
C LEU A 99 1.80 -9.91 3.04
N MET A 100 1.04 -9.74 1.96
CA MET A 100 -0.06 -8.77 1.94
C MET A 100 -1.15 -9.15 2.95
N ARG A 101 -1.51 -10.42 3.02
CA ARG A 101 -2.46 -10.92 4.03
C ARG A 101 -1.97 -10.66 5.45
N ALA A 102 -0.67 -10.87 5.70
CA ALA A 102 -0.08 -10.59 7.02
C ALA A 102 -0.20 -9.11 7.39
N MET A 103 -0.02 -8.21 6.41
CA MET A 103 -0.16 -6.77 6.64
C MET A 103 -1.61 -6.40 6.97
N PHE A 104 -2.61 -6.96 6.28
CA PHE A 104 -4.01 -6.70 6.60
C PHE A 104 -4.41 -7.34 7.93
N ASN A 105 -3.87 -8.49 8.29
CA ASN A 105 -4.07 -9.06 9.63
C ASN A 105 -3.49 -8.14 10.71
N PHE A 106 -2.34 -7.55 10.46
CA PHE A 106 -1.75 -6.56 11.36
C PHE A 106 -2.66 -5.35 11.52
N ILE A 107 -3.20 -4.82 10.41
CA ILE A 107 -4.16 -3.71 10.42
C ILE A 107 -5.38 -4.04 11.28
N ASP A 108 -5.93 -5.24 11.14
CA ASP A 108 -7.12 -5.68 11.86
C ASP A 108 -6.91 -5.74 13.38
N GLN A 109 -5.67 -5.92 13.81
CA GLN A 109 -5.32 -6.03 15.23
C GLN A 109 -5.01 -4.69 15.90
N GLN A 110 -4.93 -3.59 15.12
CA GLN A 110 -4.56 -2.30 15.67
C GLN A 110 -5.78 -1.53 16.18
N ASP A 111 -5.59 -0.84 17.31
CA ASP A 111 -6.60 0.08 17.83
C ASP A 111 -6.35 1.49 17.28
N LYS A 112 -6.57 1.65 15.99
CA LYS A 112 -6.39 2.89 15.25
C LYS A 112 -7.59 3.11 14.33
N ASP A 113 -7.71 4.30 13.74
CA ASP A 113 -8.74 4.64 12.76
C ASP A 113 -8.50 4.00 11.39
N TRP A 114 -8.10 2.74 11.41
CA TRP A 114 -7.89 1.92 10.22
C TRP A 114 -9.04 0.93 9.99
N LYS A 115 -10.24 1.26 10.50
CA LYS A 115 -11.37 0.31 10.56
C LYS A 115 -12.06 0.11 9.22
N ILE A 116 -12.18 1.18 8.43
CA ILE A 116 -12.80 1.12 7.11
C ILE A 116 -11.75 1.60 6.11
N GLN A 117 -11.18 0.65 5.40
CA GLN A 117 -10.07 0.92 4.48
C GLN A 117 -10.60 1.17 3.07
N GLY A 118 -10.15 2.26 2.46
CA GLY A 118 -10.38 2.55 1.05
C GLY A 118 -9.08 2.47 0.27
N LEU A 119 -9.17 2.09 -0.99
CA LEU A 119 -8.05 2.16 -1.93
C LEU A 119 -8.56 2.39 -3.35
N GLY A 120 -7.64 2.85 -4.21
CA GLY A 120 -7.86 2.94 -5.63
C GLY A 120 -6.94 1.96 -6.36
N VAL A 121 -7.46 1.30 -7.37
CA VAL A 121 -6.68 0.36 -8.20
C VAL A 121 -7.04 0.56 -9.66
N TRP A 122 -6.03 0.53 -10.55
CA TRP A 122 -6.26 0.65 -11.98
C TRP A 122 -7.23 -0.44 -12.45
N THR A 123 -8.19 -0.04 -13.29
CA THR A 123 -9.25 -0.97 -13.74
C THR A 123 -8.73 -2.13 -14.58
N ASP A 124 -7.54 -2.00 -15.15
CA ASP A 124 -6.88 -3.06 -15.93
C ASP A 124 -5.91 -3.91 -15.10
N ASN A 125 -5.73 -3.60 -13.83
CA ASN A 125 -4.86 -4.38 -12.94
C ASN A 125 -5.66 -5.54 -12.32
N TYR A 126 -6.00 -6.51 -13.15
CA TYR A 126 -6.88 -7.63 -12.75
C TYR A 126 -6.29 -8.47 -11.62
N ASN A 127 -4.96 -8.64 -11.59
CA ASN A 127 -4.30 -9.42 -10.54
C ASN A 127 -4.43 -8.74 -9.18
N ALA A 128 -4.24 -7.42 -9.13
CA ALA A 128 -4.40 -6.66 -7.89
C ALA A 128 -5.85 -6.66 -7.42
N ILE A 129 -6.79 -6.44 -8.33
CA ILE A 129 -8.22 -6.45 -8.01
C ILE A 129 -8.61 -7.80 -7.40
N ALA A 130 -8.20 -8.90 -8.01
CA ALA A 130 -8.50 -10.24 -7.51
C ALA A 130 -7.89 -10.47 -6.12
N ALA A 131 -6.65 -9.99 -5.89
CA ALA A 131 -5.99 -10.11 -4.60
C ALA A 131 -6.73 -9.31 -3.52
N TYR A 132 -7.16 -8.09 -3.84
CA TYR A 132 -7.94 -7.27 -2.91
C TYR A 132 -9.30 -7.89 -2.60
N GLU A 133 -9.98 -8.44 -3.61
CA GLU A 133 -11.25 -9.13 -3.39
C GLU A 133 -11.10 -10.31 -2.41
N LYS A 134 -10.01 -11.07 -2.53
CA LYS A 134 -9.71 -12.16 -1.58
C LYS A 134 -9.48 -11.67 -0.16
N LEU A 135 -9.05 -10.42 0.01
CA LEU A 135 -8.85 -9.81 1.32
C LEU A 135 -10.12 -9.19 1.89
N GLY A 136 -11.21 -9.18 1.12
CA GLY A 136 -12.49 -8.66 1.56
C GLY A 136 -12.87 -7.29 0.99
N PHE A 137 -12.07 -6.74 0.08
CA PHE A 137 -12.42 -5.49 -0.59
C PHE A 137 -13.54 -5.69 -1.59
N VAL A 138 -14.44 -4.70 -1.67
CA VAL A 138 -15.57 -4.67 -2.60
C VAL A 138 -15.50 -3.37 -3.39
N LYS A 139 -15.71 -3.47 -4.69
CA LYS A 139 -15.79 -2.29 -5.56
C LYS A 139 -16.95 -1.39 -5.14
N MET A 140 -16.70 -0.07 -5.09
CA MET A 140 -17.69 0.94 -4.74
C MET A 140 -17.71 2.03 -5.79
N GLY A 141 -18.92 2.37 -6.25
CA GLY A 141 -19.13 3.47 -7.19
C GLY A 141 -18.62 3.18 -8.60
N GLU A 142 -18.54 4.24 -9.38
CA GLU A 142 -18.12 4.18 -10.77
C GLU A 142 -16.61 4.36 -10.89
N ASP A 143 -16.05 3.91 -12.03
CA ASP A 143 -14.65 4.12 -12.35
C ASP A 143 -14.37 5.62 -12.52
N THR A 144 -13.19 6.06 -12.08
CA THR A 144 -12.77 7.46 -12.09
C THR A 144 -11.54 7.62 -12.97
N GLU A 145 -11.54 8.64 -13.82
CA GLU A 145 -10.35 8.95 -14.61
C GLU A 145 -9.29 9.60 -13.74
N SER A 146 -8.04 9.15 -13.89
CA SER A 146 -6.92 9.70 -13.14
C SER A 146 -6.53 11.09 -13.66
N THR A 147 -6.36 12.03 -12.74
CA THR A 147 -5.84 13.36 -13.08
C THR A 147 -4.34 13.34 -13.33
N ARG A 148 -3.62 12.37 -12.76
CA ARG A 148 -2.17 12.21 -12.95
C ARG A 148 -1.81 11.50 -14.24
N LYS A 149 -2.66 10.58 -14.68
CA LYS A 149 -2.46 9.78 -15.90
C LYS A 149 -3.75 9.82 -16.73
N PRO A 150 -3.96 10.91 -17.51
CA PRO A 150 -5.18 11.04 -18.34
C PRO A 150 -5.37 9.83 -19.26
N GLY A 151 -6.62 9.38 -19.38
CA GLY A 151 -6.96 8.19 -20.16
C GLY A 151 -6.88 6.89 -19.37
N MET A 152 -6.34 6.91 -18.16
CA MET A 152 -6.35 5.75 -17.27
C MET A 152 -7.42 5.91 -16.19
N PHE A 153 -8.12 4.82 -15.92
CA PHE A 153 -9.21 4.79 -14.95
C PHE A 153 -8.85 3.91 -13.77
N TYR A 154 -9.31 4.31 -12.58
CA TYR A 154 -9.19 3.49 -11.39
C TYR A 154 -10.56 3.24 -10.78
N GLN A 155 -10.69 2.12 -10.08
CA GLN A 155 -11.87 1.82 -9.26
C GLN A 155 -11.51 1.95 -7.79
N ARG A 156 -12.50 2.38 -7.01
CA ARG A 156 -12.37 2.46 -5.56
C ARG A 156 -12.92 1.18 -4.94
N MET A 157 -12.24 0.71 -3.92
CA MET A 157 -12.65 -0.48 -3.20
C MET A 157 -12.62 -0.21 -1.70
N ILE A 158 -13.51 -0.85 -0.97
CA ILE A 158 -13.67 -0.67 0.48
C ILE A 158 -13.60 -2.02 1.17
N ARG A 159 -12.91 -2.04 2.30
CA ARG A 159 -12.84 -3.19 3.21
C ARG A 159 -13.08 -2.72 4.64
N MET A 160 -13.84 -3.48 5.39
CA MET A 160 -14.00 -3.27 6.83
C MET A 160 -13.09 -4.22 7.59
N SER A 161 -12.36 -3.70 8.59
CA SER A 161 -11.53 -4.55 9.44
C SER A 161 -12.34 -5.66 10.08
N VAL A 162 -11.74 -6.85 10.12
CA VAL A 162 -12.28 -8.01 10.84
C VAL A 162 -11.70 -7.98 12.25
N VAL A 163 -12.57 -7.74 13.22
CA VAL A 163 -12.18 -7.66 14.63
C VAL A 163 -12.41 -9.00 15.31
#